data_7284ab2dafdaf143b0dba06c706d4a50
#
_entry.id   7284ab2dafdaf143b0dba06c706d4a50
#
_cell.length_a   1.000
_cell.length_b   1.000
_cell.length_c   1.000
_cell.angle_alpha   90.00
_cell.angle_beta   90.00
_cell.angle_gamma   90.00
#
_symmetry.space_group_name_H-M   'P 1'
#
loop_
_entity.id
_entity.type
_entity.pdbx_description
1 polymer ?
#
loop_
_entity_poly.entity_id
_entity_poly.type
_entity_poly.pdbx_seq_one_letter_code
_entity_poly.pdbx_strand_id
1 'polypeptide(L)'
;MKKIVIIMIILILLFVGIFTGVKLYECYRIKNAVILVELVDDLDVEFNSKTYLSNIIKSINGEYKDFEIDTTKLGEKTIKFDYINDEKIKVSYEFKINIKDTVPPFVNLSNRYSVILGSEDTLLRDIMCGDNEDDNPKCKIEGEYDLNKIGTYPLTFRASDKSGNETIKNFDLIVKEKSKPIYSNDYTDFKYIYDNYKTENTRIGLDISKYQGDVDFSKVKSAGVSFIMIRVGTKNFETKEYVLDPKFKQNIEGAIKEGIDVGIYFYSYASSKKEAKDDANWVIEQIKDYKISMPIAYDWEDWSDYNSYNLSFYKLNQIAKTYLDTIKDNGYDPILYGSKFYLQNIWDNEYYDTWLAHYINETNYEGNYTMWQLCDNGKIDGINGYVDIDIYYTENY
;
A
#
# COMPACT_ATOMS: atom_id res chain seq x y z
N MET A 1 -61.04 -14.63 46.53
CA MET A 1 -59.63 -14.95 46.34
C MET A 1 -59.41 -16.26 45.59
N LYS A 2 -59.87 -17.43 46.03
CA LYS A 2 -59.60 -18.74 45.30
C LYS A 2 -60.02 -18.75 43.85
N LYS A 3 -61.19 -18.19 43.46
CA LYS A 3 -61.61 -18.14 42.05
C LYS A 3 -60.73 -17.26 41.16
N ILE A 4 -60.19 -16.15 41.69
CA ILE A 4 -59.29 -15.26 40.92
C ILE A 4 -57.94 -15.94 40.69
N VAL A 5 -57.41 -16.66 41.68
CA VAL A 5 -56.15 -17.43 41.54
C VAL A 5 -56.29 -18.53 40.50
N ILE A 6 -57.44 -19.24 40.48
CA ILE A 6 -57.67 -20.31 39.47
C ILE A 6 -57.75 -19.71 38.05
N ILE A 7 -58.43 -18.55 37.87
CA ILE A 7 -58.50 -17.87 36.58
C ILE A 7 -57.10 -17.42 36.11
N MET A 8 -56.26 -16.87 37.02
CA MET A 8 -54.88 -16.50 36.72
C MET A 8 -54.03 -17.70 36.30
N ILE A 9 -54.14 -18.84 36.99
CA ILE A 9 -53.42 -20.05 36.63
C ILE A 9 -53.84 -20.55 35.23
N ILE A 10 -55.14 -20.54 34.93
CA ILE A 10 -55.65 -20.94 33.59
C ILE A 10 -55.12 -19.99 32.51
N LEU A 11 -55.11 -18.69 32.76
CA LEU A 11 -54.55 -17.70 31.80
C LEU A 11 -53.06 -17.88 31.59
N ILE A 12 -52.30 -18.19 32.63
CA ILE A 12 -50.88 -18.50 32.52
C ILE A 12 -50.63 -19.77 31.70
N LEU A 13 -51.40 -20.83 31.96
CA LEU A 13 -51.30 -22.08 31.22
C LEU A 13 -51.69 -21.93 29.72
N LEU A 14 -52.71 -21.13 29.45
CA LEU A 14 -53.08 -20.76 28.08
C LEU A 14 -51.99 -19.94 27.41
N PHE A 15 -51.41 -18.98 28.09
CA PHE A 15 -50.31 -18.18 27.56
C PHE A 15 -49.08 -19.03 27.29
N VAL A 16 -48.68 -19.91 28.20
CA VAL A 16 -47.60 -20.89 28.01
C VAL A 16 -47.90 -21.84 26.84
N GLY A 17 -49.13 -22.32 26.73
CA GLY A 17 -49.57 -23.20 25.64
C GLY A 17 -49.51 -22.50 24.28
N ILE A 18 -49.99 -21.25 24.20
CA ILE A 18 -49.90 -20.46 22.98
C ILE A 18 -48.45 -20.17 22.63
N PHE A 19 -47.64 -19.74 23.61
CA PHE A 19 -46.22 -19.42 23.39
C PHE A 19 -45.41 -20.66 22.92
N THR A 20 -45.62 -21.82 23.53
CA THR A 20 -45.02 -23.10 23.09
C THR A 20 -45.49 -23.54 21.70
N GLY A 21 -46.80 -23.36 21.39
CA GLY A 21 -47.38 -23.66 20.10
C GLY A 21 -46.78 -22.75 19.00
N VAL A 22 -46.64 -21.45 19.27
CA VAL A 22 -46.01 -20.50 18.33
C VAL A 22 -44.55 -20.89 18.05
N LYS A 23 -43.78 -21.20 19.10
CA LYS A 23 -42.39 -21.65 18.95
C LYS A 23 -42.25 -22.97 18.16
N LEU A 24 -43.11 -23.92 18.45
CA LEU A 24 -43.13 -25.20 17.70
C LEU A 24 -43.49 -24.97 16.21
N TYR A 25 -44.43 -24.09 15.92
CA TYR A 25 -44.80 -23.72 14.57
C TYR A 25 -43.65 -22.95 13.84
N GLU A 26 -42.98 -22.07 14.50
CA GLU A 26 -41.79 -21.39 13.94
C GLU A 26 -40.66 -22.40 13.67
N CYS A 27 -40.37 -23.31 14.59
CA CYS A 27 -39.39 -24.37 14.35
C CYS A 27 -39.78 -25.26 13.16
N TYR A 28 -41.09 -25.61 13.02
CA TYR A 28 -41.58 -26.33 11.88
C TYR A 28 -41.40 -25.58 10.57
N ARG A 29 -41.73 -24.28 10.54
CA ARG A 29 -41.54 -23.41 9.37
C ARG A 29 -40.08 -23.35 8.96
N ILE A 30 -39.18 -23.12 9.92
CA ILE A 30 -37.73 -23.04 9.66
C ILE A 30 -37.20 -24.36 9.10
N LYS A 31 -37.63 -25.48 9.68
CA LYS A 31 -37.19 -26.82 9.24
C LYS A 31 -37.65 -27.19 7.83
N ASN A 32 -38.80 -26.62 7.38
CA ASN A 32 -39.37 -26.90 6.06
C ASN A 32 -39.23 -25.74 5.10
N ALA A 33 -38.44 -24.70 5.45
CA ALA A 33 -38.19 -23.58 4.59
C ALA A 33 -37.51 -24.00 3.29
N VAL A 34 -37.99 -23.47 2.19
CA VAL A 34 -37.37 -23.73 0.87
C VAL A 34 -36.10 -22.90 0.77
N ILE A 35 -34.97 -23.58 0.60
CA ILE A 35 -33.66 -22.99 0.40
C ILE A 35 -33.23 -23.21 -1.05
N LEU A 36 -33.17 -22.14 -1.83
CA LEU A 36 -32.72 -22.16 -3.22
C LEU A 36 -31.58 -21.14 -3.36
N VAL A 37 -30.36 -21.63 -3.32
CA VAL A 37 -29.14 -20.84 -3.55
C VAL A 37 -28.38 -21.54 -4.67
N GLU A 38 -28.15 -20.81 -5.76
CA GLU A 38 -27.29 -21.26 -6.86
C GLU A 38 -26.00 -20.45 -6.81
N LEU A 39 -24.89 -21.15 -6.80
CA LEU A 39 -23.56 -20.55 -6.80
C LEU A 39 -23.02 -20.48 -8.24
N VAL A 40 -22.02 -19.68 -8.47
CA VAL A 40 -21.23 -19.70 -9.71
C VAL A 40 -20.54 -21.06 -9.87
N ASP A 41 -20.20 -21.40 -11.12
CA ASP A 41 -19.63 -22.72 -11.43
C ASP A 41 -18.18 -22.86 -10.90
N ASP A 42 -17.43 -21.77 -10.86
CA ASP A 42 -16.08 -21.74 -10.32
C ASP A 42 -16.08 -21.08 -8.93
N LEU A 43 -15.65 -21.85 -7.94
CA LEU A 43 -15.51 -21.43 -6.54
C LEU A 43 -14.04 -21.25 -6.13
N ASP A 44 -13.12 -21.25 -7.09
CA ASP A 44 -11.75 -20.85 -6.86
C ASP A 44 -11.68 -19.31 -6.83
N VAL A 45 -11.03 -18.77 -5.81
CA VAL A 45 -10.93 -17.34 -5.56
C VAL A 45 -9.45 -17.00 -5.39
N GLU A 46 -9.01 -15.91 -6.03
CA GLU A 46 -7.63 -15.47 -5.94
C GLU A 46 -7.29 -14.95 -4.54
N PHE A 47 -6.08 -15.28 -4.07
CA PHE A 47 -5.53 -14.79 -2.82
C PHE A 47 -5.52 -13.25 -2.77
N ASN A 48 -5.94 -12.69 -1.63
CA ASN A 48 -6.02 -11.24 -1.38
C ASN A 48 -6.85 -10.45 -2.41
N SER A 49 -7.77 -11.14 -3.11
CA SER A 49 -8.70 -10.47 -4.03
C SER A 49 -9.88 -9.86 -3.29
N LYS A 50 -10.41 -8.77 -3.83
CA LYS A 50 -11.61 -8.10 -3.35
C LYS A 50 -12.85 -8.85 -3.83
N THR A 51 -13.26 -9.84 -3.06
CA THR A 51 -14.37 -10.74 -3.40
C THR A 51 -15.52 -10.55 -2.44
N TYR A 52 -16.71 -10.31 -2.97
CA TYR A 52 -17.95 -10.18 -2.21
C TYR A 52 -18.81 -11.44 -2.33
N LEU A 53 -19.70 -11.65 -1.35
CA LEU A 53 -20.67 -12.75 -1.39
C LEU A 53 -21.50 -12.72 -2.68
N SER A 54 -21.85 -11.53 -3.16
CA SER A 54 -22.57 -11.31 -4.43
C SER A 54 -21.79 -11.76 -5.68
N ASN A 55 -20.46 -11.89 -5.62
CA ASN A 55 -19.67 -12.42 -6.73
C ASN A 55 -19.81 -13.94 -6.84
N ILE A 56 -20.22 -14.61 -5.76
CA ILE A 56 -20.30 -16.09 -5.65
C ILE A 56 -21.74 -16.58 -5.82
N ILE A 57 -22.72 -15.80 -5.40
CA ILE A 57 -24.14 -16.16 -5.52
C ILE A 57 -24.65 -15.79 -6.92
N LYS A 58 -25.02 -16.81 -7.71
CA LYS A 58 -25.63 -16.65 -9.02
C LYS A 58 -27.14 -16.35 -8.92
N SER A 59 -27.84 -17.06 -8.04
CA SER A 59 -29.24 -16.80 -7.72
C SER A 59 -29.63 -17.25 -6.32
N ILE A 60 -30.63 -16.61 -5.72
CA ILE A 60 -31.12 -16.91 -4.39
C ILE A 60 -32.62 -16.57 -4.28
N ASN A 61 -33.40 -17.41 -3.58
CA ASN A 61 -34.82 -17.16 -3.33
C ASN A 61 -35.04 -16.27 -2.10
N GLY A 62 -34.53 -15.06 -2.11
CA GLY A 62 -34.68 -14.15 -0.98
C GLY A 62 -33.71 -12.98 -0.97
N GLU A 63 -33.63 -12.31 0.17
CA GLU A 63 -32.80 -11.13 0.39
C GLU A 63 -31.68 -11.43 1.38
N TYR A 64 -30.45 -11.10 1.05
CA TYR A 64 -29.27 -11.21 1.91
C TYR A 64 -28.50 -9.90 2.01
N LYS A 65 -27.69 -9.80 3.04
CA LYS A 65 -26.74 -8.69 3.17
C LYS A 65 -25.42 -9.12 2.54
N ASP A 66 -24.98 -8.36 1.56
CA ASP A 66 -23.67 -8.57 0.95
C ASP A 66 -22.53 -8.18 1.92
N PHE A 67 -21.41 -8.87 1.80
CA PHE A 67 -20.19 -8.58 2.55
C PHE A 67 -18.95 -9.09 1.79
N GLU A 68 -17.83 -8.46 2.10
CA GLU A 68 -16.54 -8.86 1.57
C GLU A 68 -16.04 -10.15 2.24
N ILE A 69 -15.58 -11.08 1.43
CA ILE A 69 -15.02 -12.35 1.89
C ILE A 69 -13.52 -12.16 2.09
N ASP A 70 -13.03 -12.41 3.30
CA ASP A 70 -11.60 -12.42 3.57
C ASP A 70 -10.92 -13.57 2.80
N THR A 71 -10.09 -13.22 1.82
CA THR A 71 -9.34 -14.12 0.92
C THR A 71 -7.84 -14.18 1.26
N THR A 72 -7.44 -13.70 2.44
CA THR A 72 -6.02 -13.54 2.84
C THR A 72 -5.36 -14.81 3.37
N LYS A 73 -5.99 -15.97 3.21
CA LYS A 73 -5.45 -17.26 3.63
C LYS A 73 -5.77 -18.35 2.61
N LEU A 74 -4.74 -18.95 2.04
CA LEU A 74 -4.86 -20.04 1.07
C LEU A 74 -5.61 -21.26 1.62
N GLY A 75 -6.28 -21.98 0.71
CA GLY A 75 -6.98 -23.23 0.96
C GLY A 75 -8.49 -23.09 1.06
N GLU A 76 -9.14 -24.16 1.51
CA GLU A 76 -10.59 -24.26 1.62
C GLU A 76 -11.11 -23.35 2.75
N LYS A 77 -12.11 -22.53 2.43
CA LYS A 77 -12.81 -21.65 3.39
C LYS A 77 -14.30 -21.88 3.33
N THR A 78 -14.91 -22.13 4.49
CA THR A 78 -16.36 -22.23 4.61
C THR A 78 -16.94 -20.83 4.81
N ILE A 79 -17.88 -20.47 3.94
CA ILE A 79 -18.65 -19.23 3.99
C ILE A 79 -20.04 -19.57 4.53
N LYS A 80 -20.46 -18.85 5.55
CA LYS A 80 -21.78 -18.99 6.14
C LYS A 80 -22.47 -17.64 6.21
N PHE A 81 -23.70 -17.59 5.75
CA PHE A 81 -24.51 -16.37 5.81
C PHE A 81 -25.98 -16.68 6.08
N ASP A 82 -26.68 -15.67 6.59
CA ASP A 82 -28.12 -15.72 6.80
C ASP A 82 -28.81 -14.88 5.74
N TYR A 83 -29.99 -15.33 5.30
CA TYR A 83 -30.86 -14.58 4.41
C TYR A 83 -32.33 -14.78 4.75
N ILE A 84 -33.20 -13.90 4.24
CA ILE A 84 -34.65 -14.00 4.40
C ILE A 84 -35.20 -14.51 3.07
N ASN A 85 -35.75 -15.74 3.06
CA ASN A 85 -36.30 -16.33 1.85
C ASN A 85 -37.65 -15.69 1.45
N ASP A 86 -38.18 -16.04 0.29
CA ASP A 86 -39.45 -15.51 -0.22
C ASP A 86 -40.66 -15.78 0.70
N GLU A 87 -40.59 -16.83 1.52
CA GLU A 87 -41.56 -17.14 2.58
C GLU A 87 -41.42 -16.29 3.84
N LYS A 88 -40.51 -15.29 3.84
CA LYS A 88 -40.16 -14.42 4.98
C LYS A 88 -39.66 -15.21 6.20
N ILE A 89 -38.92 -16.28 5.94
CA ILE A 89 -38.26 -17.10 6.94
C ILE A 89 -36.76 -16.80 6.92
N LYS A 90 -36.18 -16.53 8.09
CA LYS A 90 -34.72 -16.41 8.21
C LYS A 90 -34.09 -17.79 8.15
N VAL A 91 -33.24 -18.02 7.18
CA VAL A 91 -32.50 -19.28 6.93
C VAL A 91 -31.01 -19.01 6.85
N SER A 92 -30.22 -20.04 7.18
CA SER A 92 -28.76 -19.99 7.05
C SER A 92 -28.35 -20.92 5.92
N TYR A 93 -27.35 -20.49 5.14
CA TYR A 93 -26.73 -21.28 4.10
C TYR A 93 -25.23 -21.29 4.27
N GLU A 94 -24.57 -22.41 3.94
CA GLU A 94 -23.12 -22.49 3.93
C GLU A 94 -22.62 -23.21 2.69
N PHE A 95 -21.47 -22.78 2.23
CA PHE A 95 -20.76 -23.38 1.11
C PHE A 95 -19.26 -23.20 1.30
N LYS A 96 -18.48 -23.82 0.42
CA LYS A 96 -17.02 -23.72 0.47
C LYS A 96 -16.50 -23.05 -0.79
N ILE A 97 -15.51 -22.21 -0.61
CA ILE A 97 -14.67 -21.69 -1.68
C ILE A 97 -13.25 -22.22 -1.47
N ASN A 98 -12.44 -22.17 -2.50
CA ASN A 98 -11.04 -22.53 -2.41
C ASN A 98 -10.17 -21.33 -2.81
N ILE A 99 -9.43 -20.78 -1.86
CA ILE A 99 -8.57 -19.62 -2.07
C ILE A 99 -7.23 -20.13 -2.60
N LYS A 100 -6.85 -19.66 -3.78
CA LYS A 100 -5.63 -20.03 -4.50
C LYS A 100 -4.80 -18.79 -4.78
N ASP A 101 -3.52 -19.01 -4.91
CA ASP A 101 -2.61 -18.07 -5.53
C ASP A 101 -2.33 -18.54 -6.96
N THR A 102 -2.69 -17.73 -7.94
CA THR A 102 -2.46 -18.00 -9.37
C THR A 102 -1.58 -16.95 -10.04
N VAL A 103 -1.11 -15.97 -9.26
CA VAL A 103 -0.25 -14.89 -9.73
C VAL A 103 1.21 -15.36 -9.70
N PRO A 104 1.93 -15.35 -10.83
CA PRO A 104 3.33 -15.76 -10.83
C PRO A 104 4.23 -14.68 -10.19
N PRO A 105 5.41 -15.05 -9.67
CA PRO A 105 6.34 -14.11 -9.08
C PRO A 105 6.68 -12.95 -10.01
N PHE A 106 6.70 -11.77 -9.45
CA PHE A 106 7.14 -10.55 -10.13
C PHE A 106 8.66 -10.47 -10.16
N VAL A 107 9.22 -10.16 -11.33
CA VAL A 107 10.66 -9.97 -11.52
C VAL A 107 10.90 -8.60 -12.15
N ASN A 108 11.58 -7.70 -11.44
CA ASN A 108 11.95 -6.39 -11.97
C ASN A 108 13.22 -6.52 -12.83
N LEU A 109 13.02 -6.96 -14.06
CA LEU A 109 14.11 -7.17 -15.01
C LEU A 109 13.67 -6.78 -16.42
N SER A 110 14.40 -5.89 -17.04
CA SER A 110 14.25 -5.58 -18.47
C SER A 110 15.00 -6.61 -19.32
N ASN A 111 14.83 -6.56 -20.65
CA ASN A 111 15.53 -7.44 -21.58
C ASN A 111 17.06 -7.19 -21.67
N ARG A 112 17.58 -6.19 -20.96
CA ARG A 112 19.01 -5.86 -20.85
C ARG A 112 19.35 -5.44 -19.44
N TYR A 113 20.42 -6.04 -18.89
CA TYR A 113 20.97 -5.69 -17.58
C TYR A 113 22.47 -5.43 -17.70
N SER A 114 22.96 -4.32 -17.14
CA SER A 114 24.38 -3.94 -17.31
C SER A 114 25.12 -3.99 -16.00
N VAL A 115 26.31 -4.57 -16.03
CA VAL A 115 27.25 -4.61 -14.89
C VAL A 115 28.62 -4.07 -15.29
N ILE A 116 29.41 -3.65 -14.30
CA ILE A 116 30.76 -3.16 -14.52
C ILE A 116 31.71 -4.37 -14.56
N LEU A 117 32.68 -4.33 -15.48
CA LEU A 117 33.75 -5.34 -15.57
C LEU A 117 34.44 -5.52 -14.22
N GLY A 118 34.55 -6.78 -13.76
CA GLY A 118 35.16 -7.15 -12.48
C GLY A 118 34.33 -6.85 -11.25
N SER A 119 33.04 -6.54 -11.40
CA SER A 119 32.13 -6.44 -10.25
C SER A 119 31.90 -7.79 -9.59
N GLU A 120 31.55 -7.77 -8.30
CA GLU A 120 31.07 -8.96 -7.59
C GLU A 120 29.77 -9.49 -8.21
N ASP A 121 29.57 -10.80 -8.17
CA ASP A 121 28.33 -11.41 -8.64
C ASP A 121 27.20 -11.25 -7.60
N THR A 122 26.41 -10.22 -7.82
CA THR A 122 25.27 -9.87 -6.99
C THR A 122 23.95 -9.92 -7.74
N LEU A 123 23.93 -10.49 -8.94
CA LEU A 123 22.76 -10.45 -9.85
C LEU A 123 21.46 -10.96 -9.21
N LEU A 124 21.53 -12.09 -8.46
CA LEU A 124 20.35 -12.64 -7.78
C LEU A 124 19.91 -11.79 -6.57
N ARG A 125 20.80 -11.01 -5.99
CA ARG A 125 20.46 -10.07 -4.93
C ARG A 125 19.82 -8.80 -5.53
N ASP A 126 20.44 -8.27 -6.58
CA ASP A 126 20.12 -6.95 -7.13
C ASP A 126 18.91 -6.98 -8.08
N ILE A 127 18.61 -8.12 -8.71
CA ILE A 127 17.40 -8.29 -9.51
C ILE A 127 16.24 -8.64 -8.57
N MET A 128 15.37 -7.67 -8.34
CA MET A 128 14.20 -7.86 -7.49
C MET A 128 13.32 -9.00 -8.01
N CYS A 129 13.05 -9.96 -7.12
CA CYS A 129 12.20 -11.11 -7.34
C CYS A 129 11.29 -11.27 -6.13
N GLY A 130 10.01 -11.00 -6.28
CA GLY A 130 9.02 -11.03 -5.19
C GLY A 130 7.70 -11.59 -5.67
N ASP A 131 6.81 -11.85 -4.73
CA ASP A 131 5.52 -12.49 -5.00
C ASP A 131 4.41 -11.88 -4.14
N ASN A 132 3.16 -12.01 -4.59
CA ASN A 132 2.00 -11.52 -3.85
C ASN A 132 1.77 -12.30 -2.55
N GLU A 133 2.04 -13.61 -2.51
CA GLU A 133 1.78 -14.52 -1.37
C GLU A 133 3.06 -15.14 -0.81
N ASP A 134 3.97 -15.64 -1.68
CA ASP A 134 5.18 -16.30 -1.24
C ASP A 134 6.25 -15.30 -0.76
N ASP A 135 6.65 -15.42 0.50
CA ASP A 135 7.67 -14.55 1.08
C ASP A 135 9.08 -14.73 0.49
N ASN A 136 9.32 -15.87 -0.16
CA ASN A 136 10.64 -16.21 -0.67
C ASN A 136 10.53 -17.12 -1.90
N PRO A 137 10.07 -16.57 -3.05
CA PRO A 137 10.00 -17.31 -4.30
C PRO A 137 11.39 -17.79 -4.72
N LYS A 138 11.46 -18.93 -5.38
CA LYS A 138 12.72 -19.50 -5.85
C LYS A 138 13.15 -18.81 -7.13
N CYS A 139 14.22 -18.00 -7.04
CA CYS A 139 14.75 -17.23 -8.15
C CYS A 139 16.12 -17.78 -8.56
N LYS A 140 16.35 -17.94 -9.88
CA LYS A 140 17.63 -18.40 -10.43
C LYS A 140 17.93 -17.78 -11.78
N ILE A 141 19.22 -17.69 -12.11
CA ILE A 141 19.71 -17.31 -13.42
C ILE A 141 20.28 -18.55 -14.11
N GLU A 142 19.90 -18.79 -15.34
CA GLU A 142 20.34 -19.90 -16.19
C GLU A 142 21.14 -19.35 -17.36
N GLY A 143 22.26 -20.00 -17.68
CA GLY A 143 23.22 -19.62 -18.74
C GLY A 143 24.60 -19.37 -18.18
N GLU A 144 25.58 -19.23 -19.08
CA GLU A 144 26.97 -19.00 -18.69
C GLU A 144 27.33 -17.53 -18.93
N TYR A 145 28.05 -16.93 -17.99
CA TYR A 145 28.55 -15.56 -18.07
C TYR A 145 29.88 -15.40 -17.32
N ASP A 146 30.63 -14.37 -17.67
CA ASP A 146 31.92 -14.04 -17.05
C ASP A 146 31.98 -12.53 -16.79
N LEU A 147 31.89 -12.14 -15.52
CA LEU A 147 31.94 -10.74 -15.08
C LEU A 147 33.33 -10.11 -15.25
N ASN A 148 34.39 -10.91 -15.51
CA ASN A 148 35.73 -10.45 -15.77
C ASN A 148 36.03 -10.29 -17.27
N LYS A 149 35.04 -10.45 -18.14
CA LYS A 149 35.20 -10.33 -19.59
C LYS A 149 34.09 -9.47 -20.18
N ILE A 150 34.50 -8.41 -20.87
CA ILE A 150 33.54 -7.55 -21.63
C ILE A 150 32.80 -8.41 -22.64
N GLY A 151 31.47 -8.29 -22.66
CA GLY A 151 30.63 -9.05 -23.57
C GLY A 151 29.15 -8.89 -23.30
N THR A 152 28.37 -9.57 -24.13
CA THR A 152 26.92 -9.73 -23.96
C THR A 152 26.64 -11.21 -23.81
N TYR A 153 25.96 -11.57 -22.74
CA TYR A 153 25.66 -12.94 -22.35
C TYR A 153 24.16 -13.14 -22.32
N PRO A 154 23.58 -13.94 -23.23
CA PRO A 154 22.16 -14.26 -23.21
C PRO A 154 21.85 -15.19 -22.05
N LEU A 155 20.99 -14.75 -21.14
CA LEU A 155 20.62 -15.45 -19.91
C LEU A 155 19.11 -15.57 -19.78
N THR A 156 18.68 -16.51 -18.94
CA THR A 156 17.28 -16.69 -18.55
C THR A 156 17.15 -16.52 -17.06
N PHE A 157 16.30 -15.60 -16.63
CA PHE A 157 15.86 -15.51 -15.22
C PHE A 157 14.58 -16.32 -15.06
N ARG A 158 14.57 -17.21 -14.08
CA ARG A 158 13.39 -18.01 -13.73
C ARG A 158 13.03 -17.81 -12.28
N ALA A 159 11.77 -17.52 -12.02
CA ALA A 159 11.19 -17.41 -10.68
C ALA A 159 10.01 -18.37 -10.55
N SER A 160 9.87 -19.02 -9.41
CA SER A 160 8.71 -19.86 -9.08
C SER A 160 8.31 -19.70 -7.62
N ASP A 161 7.01 -19.63 -7.37
CA ASP A 161 6.42 -19.60 -6.04
C ASP A 161 6.11 -21.01 -5.48
N LYS A 162 5.56 -21.05 -4.27
CA LYS A 162 5.12 -22.29 -3.60
C LYS A 162 3.86 -22.89 -4.20
N SER A 163 3.02 -22.06 -4.85
CA SER A 163 1.79 -22.47 -5.53
C SER A 163 2.06 -23.14 -6.88
N GLY A 164 3.29 -22.99 -7.41
CA GLY A 164 3.75 -23.59 -8.66
C GLY A 164 3.63 -22.65 -9.86
N ASN A 165 3.33 -21.37 -9.65
CA ASN A 165 3.33 -20.38 -10.74
C ASN A 165 4.77 -20.01 -11.09
N GLU A 166 5.03 -19.70 -12.37
CA GLU A 166 6.38 -19.41 -12.85
C GLU A 166 6.41 -18.13 -13.69
N THR A 167 7.47 -17.34 -13.49
CA THR A 167 7.89 -16.24 -14.37
C THR A 167 9.23 -16.58 -15.01
N ILE A 168 9.31 -16.44 -16.35
CA ILE A 168 10.52 -16.66 -17.12
C ILE A 168 10.81 -15.41 -17.94
N LYS A 169 12.00 -14.83 -17.74
CA LYS A 169 12.48 -13.66 -18.50
C LYS A 169 13.82 -13.95 -19.16
N ASN A 170 13.89 -13.79 -20.48
CA ASN A 170 15.16 -13.80 -21.20
C ASN A 170 15.74 -12.39 -21.21
N PHE A 171 17.04 -12.27 -20.98
CA PHE A 171 17.72 -10.99 -20.98
C PHE A 171 19.18 -11.12 -21.43
N ASP A 172 19.75 -10.01 -21.87
CA ASP A 172 21.16 -9.88 -22.16
C ASP A 172 21.87 -9.24 -20.95
N LEU A 173 22.75 -9.98 -20.33
CA LEU A 173 23.71 -9.42 -19.35
C LEU A 173 24.86 -8.77 -20.12
N ILE A 174 25.04 -7.45 -19.95
CA ILE A 174 26.07 -6.67 -20.62
C ILE A 174 27.17 -6.33 -19.60
N VAL A 175 28.33 -6.95 -19.75
CA VAL A 175 29.54 -6.61 -19.00
C VAL A 175 30.30 -5.54 -19.75
N LYS A 176 30.48 -4.36 -19.15
CA LYS A 176 31.11 -3.19 -19.78
C LYS A 176 32.08 -2.47 -18.85
N GLU A 177 33.00 -1.70 -19.42
CA GLU A 177 33.87 -0.82 -18.64
C GLU A 177 33.04 0.25 -17.91
N LYS A 178 33.59 0.71 -16.79
CA LYS A 178 33.01 1.85 -16.06
C LYS A 178 33.07 3.10 -16.94
N SER A 179 31.93 3.58 -17.38
CA SER A 179 31.87 4.86 -18.08
C SER A 179 32.15 6.03 -17.12
N LYS A 180 32.75 7.10 -17.65
CA LYS A 180 32.82 8.34 -16.87
C LYS A 180 31.39 8.87 -16.66
N PRO A 181 31.06 9.33 -15.43
CA PRO A 181 29.77 9.94 -15.21
C PRO A 181 29.61 11.15 -16.15
N ILE A 182 28.51 11.18 -16.88
CA ILE A 182 28.08 12.35 -17.63
C ILE A 182 27.24 13.15 -16.63
N TYR A 183 27.79 14.26 -16.14
CA TYR A 183 27.02 15.18 -15.31
C TYR A 183 26.18 16.04 -16.25
N SER A 184 24.88 15.84 -16.25
CA SER A 184 23.94 16.82 -16.80
C SER A 184 23.82 17.99 -15.81
N ASN A 185 23.90 19.21 -16.33
CA ASN A 185 23.57 20.43 -15.56
C ASN A 185 22.09 20.80 -15.74
N ASP A 186 21.30 19.89 -16.28
CA ASP A 186 19.88 20.13 -16.49
C ASP A 186 19.17 20.23 -15.13
N TYR A 187 18.32 21.22 -15.03
CA TYR A 187 17.50 21.43 -13.83
C TYR A 187 16.11 21.91 -14.25
N THR A 188 15.16 21.68 -13.35
CA THR A 188 13.79 22.18 -13.48
C THR A 188 13.67 23.48 -12.67
N ASP A 189 13.32 24.59 -13.34
CA ASP A 189 13.11 25.86 -12.66
C ASP A 189 11.77 25.84 -11.90
N PHE A 190 11.79 26.11 -10.60
CA PHE A 190 10.60 26.21 -9.78
C PHE A 190 9.58 27.20 -10.35
N LYS A 191 10.06 28.34 -10.85
CA LYS A 191 9.16 29.35 -11.45
C LYS A 191 8.42 28.79 -12.66
N TYR A 192 9.09 27.99 -13.51
CA TYR A 192 8.42 27.32 -14.62
C TYR A 192 7.29 26.40 -14.13
N ILE A 193 7.56 25.61 -13.08
CA ILE A 193 6.53 24.72 -12.49
C ILE A 193 5.40 25.54 -11.90
N TYR A 194 5.71 26.60 -11.14
CA TYR A 194 4.70 27.47 -10.56
C TYR A 194 3.79 28.09 -11.63
N ASP A 195 4.38 28.64 -12.68
CA ASP A 195 3.63 29.32 -13.75
C ASP A 195 2.74 28.37 -14.57
N ASN A 196 3.11 27.07 -14.70
CA ASN A 196 2.40 26.11 -15.55
C ASN A 196 1.43 25.20 -14.79
N TYR A 197 1.67 24.94 -13.49
CA TYR A 197 0.90 23.96 -12.72
C TYR A 197 0.11 24.56 -11.54
N LYS A 198 0.38 25.83 -11.15
CA LYS A 198 -0.39 26.50 -10.10
C LYS A 198 -1.76 26.92 -10.64
N THR A 199 -2.80 26.37 -10.03
CA THR A 199 -4.21 26.69 -10.30
C THR A 199 -4.95 26.98 -8.98
N GLU A 200 -6.25 27.16 -9.02
CA GLU A 200 -7.08 27.25 -7.81
C GLU A 200 -7.14 25.91 -7.04
N ASN A 201 -6.99 24.77 -7.75
CA ASN A 201 -7.10 23.42 -7.21
C ASN A 201 -5.73 22.76 -6.99
N THR A 202 -4.62 23.50 -7.15
CA THR A 202 -3.28 22.96 -6.93
C THR A 202 -2.48 23.85 -5.99
N ARG A 203 -1.58 23.21 -5.24
CA ARG A 203 -0.59 23.85 -4.39
C ARG A 203 0.78 23.35 -4.82
N ILE A 204 1.75 24.26 -4.95
CA ILE A 204 3.13 23.89 -5.29
C ILE A 204 3.97 23.89 -4.02
N GLY A 205 4.68 22.81 -3.83
CA GLY A 205 5.51 22.53 -2.66
C GLY A 205 6.87 21.96 -3.00
N LEU A 206 7.58 21.61 -1.95
CA LEU A 206 8.89 20.98 -2.00
C LEU A 206 8.94 19.85 -1.00
N ASP A 207 9.82 18.85 -1.21
CA ASP A 207 10.25 18.01 -0.10
C ASP A 207 11.75 18.22 0.19
N ILE A 208 12.10 18.24 1.47
CA ILE A 208 13.43 18.59 1.95
C ILE A 208 13.89 17.69 3.11
N SER A 209 15.20 17.58 3.19
CA SER A 209 15.90 16.89 4.26
C SER A 209 17.23 17.57 4.57
N LYS A 210 18.13 16.87 5.24
CA LYS A 210 19.51 17.33 5.45
C LYS A 210 20.25 17.64 4.15
N TYR A 211 19.83 17.06 3.03
CA TYR A 211 20.53 17.20 1.75
C TYR A 211 20.39 18.58 1.12
N GLN A 212 19.34 19.33 1.44
CA GLN A 212 19.15 20.70 0.99
C GLN A 212 19.96 21.72 1.82
N GLY A 213 20.59 21.26 2.94
CA GLY A 213 21.44 22.11 3.77
C GLY A 213 20.68 23.20 4.52
N ASP A 214 21.17 24.43 4.44
CA ASP A 214 20.50 25.59 5.02
C ASP A 214 19.52 26.19 4.03
N VAL A 215 18.26 26.34 4.45
CA VAL A 215 17.16 26.86 3.64
C VAL A 215 16.79 28.29 4.10
N ASP A 216 16.72 29.23 3.18
CA ASP A 216 16.12 30.55 3.40
C ASP A 216 14.62 30.49 3.14
N PHE A 217 13.84 30.14 4.17
CA PHE A 217 12.39 29.96 4.07
C PHE A 217 11.65 31.25 3.66
N SER A 218 12.18 32.43 3.93
CA SER A 218 11.59 33.70 3.47
C SER A 218 11.64 33.80 1.95
N LYS A 219 12.76 33.44 1.32
CA LYS A 219 12.88 33.40 -0.13
C LYS A 219 12.05 32.33 -0.75
N VAL A 220 12.06 31.09 -0.18
CA VAL A 220 11.24 29.97 -0.60
C VAL A 220 9.75 30.35 -0.58
N LYS A 221 9.27 30.97 0.49
CA LYS A 221 7.89 31.48 0.58
C LYS A 221 7.61 32.55 -0.48
N SER A 222 8.54 33.47 -0.68
CA SER A 222 8.40 34.55 -1.67
C SER A 222 8.37 34.06 -3.11
N ALA A 223 8.99 32.90 -3.39
CA ALA A 223 8.92 32.24 -4.69
C ALA A 223 7.56 31.58 -4.97
N GLY A 224 6.70 31.42 -3.94
CA GLY A 224 5.34 30.86 -4.09
C GLY A 224 5.13 29.49 -3.49
N VAL A 225 6.12 28.93 -2.78
CA VAL A 225 5.96 27.64 -2.08
C VAL A 225 4.87 27.75 -1.03
N SER A 226 3.90 26.85 -1.08
CA SER A 226 2.75 26.84 -0.19
C SER A 226 2.80 25.74 0.88
N PHE A 227 3.55 24.67 0.64
CA PHE A 227 3.78 23.59 1.60
C PHE A 227 5.18 22.97 1.43
N ILE A 228 5.65 22.30 2.45
CA ILE A 228 6.91 21.57 2.42
C ILE A 228 6.71 20.22 3.15
N MET A 229 7.10 19.12 2.50
CA MET A 229 7.27 17.82 3.11
C MET A 229 8.67 17.75 3.71
N ILE A 230 8.80 17.42 5.00
CA ILE A 230 10.07 17.46 5.74
C ILE A 230 10.41 16.06 6.24
N ARG A 231 11.61 15.57 5.91
CA ARG A 231 12.08 14.32 6.49
C ARG A 231 12.29 14.46 7.99
N VAL A 232 11.53 13.71 8.79
CA VAL A 232 11.76 13.69 10.25
C VAL A 232 12.98 12.85 10.60
N GLY A 233 13.26 11.80 9.87
CA GLY A 233 14.38 10.90 10.13
C GLY A 233 14.30 9.58 9.39
N THR A 234 15.07 8.64 9.86
CA THR A 234 15.15 7.27 9.34
C THR A 234 15.60 6.32 10.46
N LYS A 235 15.70 5.03 10.17
CA LYS A 235 16.49 4.09 10.98
C LYS A 235 17.87 3.87 10.38
N ASN A 236 18.84 3.65 11.23
CA ASN A 236 20.11 3.06 10.79
C ASN A 236 19.86 1.61 10.40
N PHE A 237 20.24 1.23 9.18
CA PHE A 237 19.96 -0.11 8.65
C PHE A 237 20.61 -1.23 9.49
N GLU A 238 21.85 -1.01 9.98
CA GLU A 238 22.61 -2.02 10.75
C GLU A 238 22.18 -2.06 12.23
N THR A 239 22.17 -0.90 12.91
CA THR A 239 21.91 -0.84 14.36
C THR A 239 20.44 -0.81 14.70
N LYS A 240 19.55 -0.57 13.72
CA LYS A 240 18.10 -0.36 13.87
C LYS A 240 17.72 0.80 14.80
N GLU A 241 18.67 1.68 15.13
CA GLU A 241 18.44 2.87 15.93
C GLU A 241 17.78 3.98 15.09
N TYR A 242 16.88 4.74 15.72
CA TYR A 242 16.30 5.90 15.08
C TYR A 242 17.33 7.02 14.96
N VAL A 243 17.37 7.63 13.78
CA VAL A 243 18.25 8.75 13.45
C VAL A 243 17.37 9.95 13.05
N LEU A 244 17.27 10.93 13.91
CA LEU A 244 16.61 12.19 13.58
C LEU A 244 17.38 12.88 12.45
N ASP A 245 16.67 13.42 11.46
CA ASP A 245 17.34 14.22 10.43
C ASP A 245 17.98 15.46 11.08
N PRO A 246 19.29 15.69 10.89
CA PRO A 246 19.98 16.78 11.58
C PRO A 246 19.46 18.19 11.23
N LYS A 247 18.68 18.32 10.14
CA LYS A 247 18.03 19.57 9.73
C LYS A 247 16.55 19.62 10.10
N PHE A 248 15.97 18.52 10.64
CA PHE A 248 14.53 18.46 10.92
C PHE A 248 14.02 19.65 11.71
N LYS A 249 14.62 19.92 12.88
CA LYS A 249 14.18 21.01 13.76
C LYS A 249 14.30 22.37 13.09
N GLN A 250 15.43 22.63 12.42
CA GLN A 250 15.65 23.88 11.68
C GLN A 250 14.62 24.06 10.57
N ASN A 251 14.33 22.98 9.82
CA ASN A 251 13.43 23.02 8.68
C ASN A 251 11.98 23.24 9.13
N ILE A 252 11.50 22.49 10.13
CA ILE A 252 10.12 22.61 10.57
C ILE A 252 9.83 23.97 11.24
N GLU A 253 10.74 24.45 12.10
CA GLU A 253 10.60 25.76 12.75
C GLU A 253 10.68 26.90 11.72
N GLY A 254 11.58 26.79 10.74
CA GLY A 254 11.74 27.77 9.67
C GLY A 254 10.50 27.85 8.77
N ALA A 255 9.97 26.72 8.33
CA ALA A 255 8.78 26.68 7.49
C ALA A 255 7.53 27.22 8.22
N ILE A 256 7.30 26.80 9.46
CA ILE A 256 6.16 27.26 10.28
C ILE A 256 6.25 28.77 10.53
N LYS A 257 7.44 29.30 10.83
CA LYS A 257 7.68 30.72 11.06
C LYS A 257 7.29 31.60 9.88
N GLU A 258 7.56 31.11 8.66
CA GLU A 258 7.21 31.85 7.43
C GLU A 258 5.77 31.53 6.94
N GLY A 259 4.99 30.77 7.72
CA GLY A 259 3.61 30.41 7.38
C GLY A 259 3.51 29.50 6.15
N ILE A 260 4.48 28.60 5.99
CA ILE A 260 4.45 27.52 5.01
C ILE A 260 3.84 26.29 5.70
N ASP A 261 2.88 25.65 5.06
CA ASP A 261 2.27 24.42 5.58
C ASP A 261 3.28 23.26 5.57
N VAL A 262 3.22 22.40 6.60
CA VAL A 262 4.23 21.37 6.81
C VAL A 262 3.58 19.99 6.84
N GLY A 263 4.14 19.10 6.02
CA GLY A 263 3.97 17.65 6.09
C GLY A 263 5.28 16.96 6.47
N ILE A 264 5.20 15.68 6.74
CA ILE A 264 6.31 14.90 7.28
C ILE A 264 6.48 13.63 6.45
N TYR A 265 7.73 13.18 6.26
CA TYR A 265 8.01 11.85 5.80
C TYR A 265 9.10 11.17 6.64
N PHE A 266 9.02 9.86 6.73
CA PHE A 266 9.96 9.02 7.44
C PHE A 266 10.44 7.91 6.52
N TYR A 267 11.76 7.87 6.28
CA TYR A 267 12.37 6.82 5.47
C TYR A 267 12.47 5.53 6.28
N SER A 268 11.59 4.58 6.00
CA SER A 268 11.42 3.35 6.78
C SER A 268 12.14 2.16 6.15
N TYR A 269 12.69 1.30 7.00
CA TYR A 269 13.21 -0.02 6.67
C TYR A 269 12.40 -1.12 7.38
N ALA A 270 11.14 -0.84 7.74
CA ALA A 270 10.33 -1.79 8.49
C ALA A 270 10.12 -3.08 7.70
N SER A 271 10.39 -4.20 8.36
CA SER A 271 10.19 -5.56 7.87
C SER A 271 9.08 -6.32 8.60
N SER A 272 8.40 -5.66 9.52
CA SER A 272 7.28 -6.22 10.28
C SER A 272 6.27 -5.14 10.67
N LYS A 273 5.01 -5.56 10.90
CA LYS A 273 3.95 -4.67 11.43
C LYS A 273 4.35 -4.01 12.75
N LYS A 274 5.10 -4.73 13.60
CA LYS A 274 5.59 -4.18 14.86
C LYS A 274 6.55 -3.02 14.61
N GLU A 275 7.52 -3.21 13.70
CA GLU A 275 8.49 -2.16 13.37
C GLU A 275 7.80 -0.95 12.73
N ALA A 276 6.86 -1.16 11.81
CA ALA A 276 6.09 -0.09 11.20
C ALA A 276 5.28 0.72 12.24
N LYS A 277 4.67 0.04 13.21
CA LYS A 277 3.98 0.70 14.31
C LYS A 277 4.94 1.48 15.22
N ASP A 278 6.10 0.91 15.51
CA ASP A 278 7.14 1.57 16.31
C ASP A 278 7.67 2.82 15.57
N ASP A 279 7.86 2.73 14.23
CA ASP A 279 8.26 3.85 13.37
C ASP A 279 7.22 4.99 13.41
N ALA A 280 5.94 4.68 13.22
CA ALA A 280 4.88 5.68 13.29
C ALA A 280 4.80 6.36 14.65
N ASN A 281 4.89 5.58 15.74
CA ASN A 281 4.89 6.14 17.09
C ASN A 281 6.11 7.05 17.34
N TRP A 282 7.28 6.66 16.84
CA TRP A 282 8.47 7.51 16.94
C TRP A 282 8.29 8.82 16.18
N VAL A 283 7.74 8.78 14.96
CA VAL A 283 7.42 9.98 14.18
C VAL A 283 6.47 10.90 14.95
N ILE A 284 5.37 10.36 15.47
CA ILE A 284 4.36 11.12 16.25
C ILE A 284 5.02 11.80 17.44
N GLU A 285 5.92 11.12 18.16
CA GLU A 285 6.63 11.71 19.31
C GLU A 285 7.53 12.88 18.89
N GLN A 286 8.17 12.84 17.69
CA GLN A 286 9.02 13.92 17.23
C GLN A 286 8.23 15.17 16.82
N ILE A 287 6.97 14.98 16.36
CA ILE A 287 6.17 16.08 15.77
C ILE A 287 5.08 16.65 16.68
N LYS A 288 4.82 16.03 17.85
CA LYS A 288 3.67 16.35 18.72
C LYS A 288 3.56 17.82 19.15
N ASP A 289 4.70 18.54 19.19
CA ASP A 289 4.76 19.94 19.61
C ASP A 289 4.68 20.92 18.43
N TYR A 290 4.55 20.41 17.20
CA TYR A 290 4.46 21.20 15.99
C TYR A 290 3.08 21.14 15.34
N LYS A 291 2.70 22.19 14.63
CA LYS A 291 1.49 22.21 13.81
C LYS A 291 1.79 21.53 12.47
N ILE A 292 1.29 20.33 12.28
CA ILE A 292 1.33 19.61 11.01
C ILE A 292 0.01 19.87 10.29
N SER A 293 0.06 20.36 9.06
CA SER A 293 -1.10 20.77 8.25
C SER A 293 -1.15 20.12 6.86
N MET A 294 -0.17 19.28 6.56
CA MET A 294 -0.09 18.43 5.38
C MET A 294 0.08 16.98 5.83
N PRO A 295 -0.09 15.99 4.94
CA PRO A 295 -0.03 14.58 5.31
C PRO A 295 1.32 14.14 5.93
N ILE A 296 1.27 12.96 6.59
CA ILE A 296 2.46 12.23 7.05
C ILE A 296 2.64 11.01 6.16
N ALA A 297 3.77 10.94 5.46
CA ALA A 297 4.04 9.92 4.48
C ALA A 297 4.77 8.71 5.06
N TYR A 298 4.36 7.52 4.60
CA TYR A 298 5.15 6.31 4.67
C TYR A 298 6.02 6.22 3.43
N ASP A 299 7.34 6.26 3.63
CA ASP A 299 8.35 6.21 2.58
C ASP A 299 9.22 4.97 2.81
N TRP A 300 9.01 3.95 1.97
CA TRP A 300 9.77 2.70 1.98
C TRP A 300 10.31 2.43 0.58
N GLU A 301 11.62 2.53 0.40
CA GLU A 301 12.24 2.49 -0.92
C GLU A 301 13.47 1.57 -1.01
N ASP A 302 13.62 0.63 -0.09
CA ASP A 302 14.78 -0.29 -0.09
C ASP A 302 14.64 -1.43 -1.13
N TRP A 303 14.23 -1.04 -2.34
CA TRP A 303 13.94 -1.97 -3.45
C TRP A 303 15.16 -2.72 -3.95
N SER A 304 16.36 -2.14 -3.84
CA SER A 304 17.62 -2.79 -4.22
C SER A 304 17.97 -3.98 -3.32
N ASP A 305 17.54 -3.95 -2.07
CA ASP A 305 17.76 -5.00 -1.09
C ASP A 305 16.48 -5.78 -0.76
N TYR A 306 15.38 -5.58 -1.53
CA TYR A 306 14.08 -6.21 -1.30
C TYR A 306 14.16 -7.72 -1.07
N ASN A 307 14.96 -8.43 -1.88
CA ASN A 307 15.09 -9.89 -1.80
C ASN A 307 15.62 -10.35 -0.42
N SER A 308 16.31 -9.49 0.33
CA SER A 308 16.84 -9.81 1.66
C SER A 308 15.78 -9.81 2.77
N TYR A 309 14.64 -9.15 2.52
CA TYR A 309 13.58 -9.01 3.51
C TYR A 309 12.75 -10.29 3.68
N ASN A 310 12.70 -11.15 2.68
CA ASN A 310 11.85 -12.34 2.65
C ASN A 310 10.40 -12.00 3.00
N LEU A 311 9.82 -11.08 2.26
CA LEU A 311 8.47 -10.57 2.40
C LEU A 311 7.69 -10.75 1.10
N SER A 312 6.48 -11.26 1.18
CA SER A 312 5.52 -11.13 0.08
C SER A 312 5.01 -9.70 -0.04
N PHE A 313 4.53 -9.32 -1.23
CA PHE A 313 3.93 -7.99 -1.42
C PHE A 313 2.72 -7.77 -0.51
N TYR A 314 1.93 -8.83 -0.27
CA TYR A 314 0.86 -8.76 0.71
C TYR A 314 1.37 -8.34 2.10
N LYS A 315 2.45 -8.96 2.60
CA LYS A 315 3.02 -8.60 3.90
C LYS A 315 3.61 -7.20 3.92
N LEU A 316 4.30 -6.79 2.85
CA LEU A 316 4.82 -5.43 2.72
C LEU A 316 3.69 -4.40 2.76
N ASN A 317 2.59 -4.63 2.05
CA ASN A 317 1.40 -3.78 2.09
C ASN A 317 0.76 -3.74 3.49
N GLN A 318 0.74 -4.87 4.21
CA GLN A 318 0.25 -4.91 5.58
C GLN A 318 1.16 -4.15 6.57
N ILE A 319 2.47 -4.08 6.29
CA ILE A 319 3.44 -3.26 7.04
C ILE A 319 3.14 -1.78 6.81
N ALA A 320 3.05 -1.35 5.54
CA ALA A 320 2.68 0.02 5.17
C ALA A 320 1.34 0.44 5.79
N LYS A 321 0.31 -0.43 5.67
CA LYS A 321 -1.00 -0.22 6.27
C LYS A 321 -0.90 0.01 7.78
N THR A 322 -0.07 -0.75 8.47
CA THR A 322 0.09 -0.60 9.94
C THR A 322 0.68 0.75 10.31
N TYR A 323 1.65 1.26 9.55
CA TYR A 323 2.18 2.60 9.75
C TYR A 323 1.10 3.66 9.53
N LEU A 324 0.44 3.62 8.38
CA LEU A 324 -0.56 4.60 7.96
C LEU A 324 -1.79 4.61 8.88
N ASP A 325 -2.28 3.43 9.30
CA ASP A 325 -3.35 3.32 10.31
C ASP A 325 -2.92 3.95 11.64
N THR A 326 -1.68 3.72 12.08
CA THR A 326 -1.18 4.30 13.34
C THR A 326 -1.12 5.82 13.25
N ILE A 327 -0.69 6.39 12.13
CA ILE A 327 -0.72 7.84 11.88
C ILE A 327 -2.16 8.37 11.95
N LYS A 328 -3.09 7.71 11.26
CA LYS A 328 -4.52 8.07 11.22
C LYS A 328 -5.18 8.02 12.60
N ASP A 329 -4.93 6.95 13.36
CA ASP A 329 -5.50 6.75 14.70
C ASP A 329 -5.03 7.81 15.69
N ASN A 330 -3.90 8.49 15.41
CA ASN A 330 -3.39 9.60 16.21
C ASN A 330 -3.80 10.98 15.67
N GLY A 331 -4.74 11.03 14.72
CA GLY A 331 -5.37 12.27 14.27
C GLY A 331 -4.59 13.03 13.17
N TYR A 332 -3.67 12.37 12.48
CA TYR A 332 -2.96 12.92 11.33
C TYR A 332 -3.45 12.29 10.03
N ASP A 333 -3.28 12.99 8.92
CA ASP A 333 -3.63 12.49 7.59
C ASP A 333 -2.48 11.61 7.04
N PRO A 334 -2.69 10.30 6.83
CA PRO A 334 -1.67 9.43 6.26
C PRO A 334 -1.62 9.53 4.74
N ILE A 335 -0.44 9.38 4.15
CA ILE A 335 -0.23 9.29 2.71
C ILE A 335 0.83 8.24 2.38
N LEU A 336 0.58 7.43 1.34
CA LEU A 336 1.54 6.44 0.85
C LEU A 336 2.41 7.06 -0.24
N TYR A 337 3.73 7.12 -0.02
CA TYR A 337 4.68 7.53 -1.04
C TYR A 337 5.16 6.33 -1.87
N GLY A 338 5.35 6.57 -3.17
CA GLY A 338 5.98 5.59 -4.04
C GLY A 338 6.16 6.08 -5.46
N SER A 339 7.18 5.52 -6.12
CA SER A 339 7.32 5.77 -7.56
C SER A 339 6.20 5.10 -8.33
N LYS A 340 5.84 5.67 -9.48
CA LYS A 340 4.83 5.12 -10.39
C LYS A 340 4.96 3.63 -10.61
N PHE A 341 6.20 3.14 -10.82
CA PHE A 341 6.46 1.74 -11.08
C PHE A 341 5.99 0.84 -9.93
N TYR A 342 6.35 1.17 -8.69
CA TYR A 342 6.00 0.38 -7.52
C TYR A 342 4.53 0.54 -7.10
N LEU A 343 3.95 1.72 -7.33
CA LEU A 343 2.51 1.96 -7.12
C LEU A 343 1.64 1.14 -8.07
N GLN A 344 2.11 0.86 -9.29
CA GLN A 344 1.37 0.06 -10.27
C GLN A 344 1.56 -1.46 -10.11
N ASN A 345 2.64 -1.91 -9.47
CA ASN A 345 3.00 -3.33 -9.48
C ASN A 345 3.00 -3.98 -8.09
N ILE A 346 3.11 -3.18 -7.00
CA ILE A 346 3.37 -3.73 -5.67
C ILE A 346 2.45 -3.13 -4.61
N TRP A 347 2.33 -1.79 -4.58
CA TRP A 347 1.57 -1.12 -3.54
C TRP A 347 0.06 -1.26 -3.74
N ASP A 348 -0.64 -1.63 -2.67
CA ASP A 348 -2.09 -1.54 -2.57
C ASP A 348 -2.46 -0.13 -2.04
N ASN A 349 -2.83 0.75 -2.96
CA ASN A 349 -3.10 2.16 -2.69
C ASN A 349 -4.59 2.52 -2.66
N GLU A 350 -5.48 1.52 -2.55
CA GLU A 350 -6.94 1.76 -2.50
C GLU A 350 -7.40 2.42 -1.20
N TYR A 351 -6.64 2.29 -0.10
CA TYR A 351 -7.10 2.65 1.25
C TYR A 351 -6.60 4.02 1.73
N TYR A 352 -5.60 4.58 1.08
CA TYR A 352 -4.94 5.82 1.50
C TYR A 352 -4.67 6.71 0.31
N ASP A 353 -4.56 8.01 0.59
CA ASP A 353 -4.06 8.97 -0.38
C ASP A 353 -2.64 8.58 -0.82
N THR A 354 -2.29 8.94 -2.06
CA THR A 354 -1.01 8.57 -2.67
C THR A 354 -0.19 9.81 -3.00
N TRP A 355 1.08 9.77 -2.62
CA TRP A 355 2.12 10.70 -3.08
C TRP A 355 2.94 9.98 -4.16
N LEU A 356 2.61 10.30 -5.41
CA LEU A 356 3.20 9.71 -6.61
C LEU A 356 4.56 10.34 -6.92
N ALA A 357 5.63 9.57 -7.04
CA ALA A 357 6.87 10.01 -7.67
C ALA A 357 6.91 9.56 -9.14
N HIS A 358 6.94 10.55 -10.04
CA HIS A 358 7.06 10.32 -11.47
C HIS A 358 7.67 11.55 -12.14
N TYR A 359 8.96 11.50 -12.45
CA TYR A 359 9.78 12.63 -12.91
C TYR A 359 9.57 12.89 -14.39
N ILE A 360 8.48 13.57 -14.73
CA ILE A 360 8.03 13.87 -16.08
C ILE A 360 7.09 15.08 -16.06
N ASN A 361 6.95 15.78 -17.20
CA ASN A 361 6.06 16.96 -17.28
C ASN A 361 4.56 16.60 -17.20
N GLU A 362 4.15 15.45 -17.72
CA GLU A 362 2.76 14.98 -17.67
C GLU A 362 2.76 13.51 -17.25
N THR A 363 2.17 13.21 -16.10
CA THR A 363 2.10 11.82 -15.67
C THR A 363 1.03 11.05 -16.43
N ASN A 364 1.35 9.82 -16.80
CA ASN A 364 0.41 8.83 -17.34
C ASN A 364 0.12 7.72 -16.30
N TYR A 365 0.18 8.05 -15.02
CA TYR A 365 -0.29 7.18 -13.96
C TYR A 365 -1.82 7.19 -13.93
N GLU A 366 -2.44 6.02 -13.97
CA GLU A 366 -3.90 5.85 -14.05
C GLU A 366 -4.56 5.65 -12.67
N GLY A 367 -3.74 5.45 -11.60
CA GLY A 367 -4.25 5.35 -10.24
C GLY A 367 -4.56 6.71 -9.61
N ASN A 368 -5.28 6.70 -8.51
CA ASN A 368 -5.57 7.91 -7.75
C ASN A 368 -4.32 8.42 -7.02
N TYR A 369 -4.13 9.73 -7.01
CA TYR A 369 -3.10 10.39 -6.21
C TYR A 369 -3.54 11.79 -5.81
N THR A 370 -3.09 12.24 -4.65
CA THR A 370 -3.37 13.60 -4.13
C THR A 370 -2.12 14.47 -4.13
N MET A 371 -0.93 13.87 -4.24
CA MET A 371 0.33 14.58 -4.35
C MET A 371 1.20 13.94 -5.43
N TRP A 372 1.91 14.77 -6.17
CA TRP A 372 2.82 14.35 -7.24
C TRP A 372 4.18 15.02 -7.12
N GLN A 373 5.23 14.25 -6.88
CA GLN A 373 6.62 14.66 -6.98
C GLN A 373 7.04 14.54 -8.46
N LEU A 374 7.17 15.69 -9.09
CA LEU A 374 7.35 15.75 -10.56
C LEU A 374 8.81 15.82 -11.02
N CYS A 375 9.74 16.17 -10.14
CA CYS A 375 11.17 16.17 -10.41
C CYS A 375 12.00 16.11 -9.12
N ASP A 376 13.25 15.67 -9.25
CA ASP A 376 14.27 15.57 -8.21
C ASP A 376 15.45 16.54 -8.42
N ASN A 377 15.35 17.38 -9.47
CA ASN A 377 16.40 18.30 -9.89
C ASN A 377 15.95 19.77 -9.92
N GLY A 378 14.94 20.10 -9.13
CA GLY A 378 14.39 21.44 -9.04
C GLY A 378 15.39 22.47 -8.52
N LYS A 379 15.31 23.72 -9.01
CA LYS A 379 16.04 24.88 -8.48
C LYS A 379 15.09 25.98 -8.10
N ILE A 380 15.32 26.55 -6.92
CA ILE A 380 14.53 27.63 -6.35
C ILE A 380 15.46 28.60 -5.58
N ASP A 381 15.12 29.86 -5.55
CA ASP A 381 15.82 30.81 -4.68
C ASP A 381 15.58 30.49 -3.20
N GLY A 382 16.63 30.49 -2.40
CA GLY A 382 16.59 30.10 -0.99
C GLY A 382 17.12 28.71 -0.69
N ILE A 383 17.37 27.87 -1.71
CA ILE A 383 18.00 26.54 -1.56
C ILE A 383 19.23 26.47 -2.46
N ASN A 384 20.36 26.02 -1.87
CA ASN A 384 21.59 25.83 -2.61
C ASN A 384 21.71 24.38 -3.08
N GLY A 385 21.53 24.13 -4.37
CA GLY A 385 21.52 22.78 -4.95
C GLY A 385 20.20 22.41 -5.58
N TYR A 386 19.94 21.13 -5.62
CA TYR A 386 18.69 20.58 -6.15
C TYR A 386 17.69 20.29 -5.02
N VAL A 387 16.41 20.37 -5.37
CA VAL A 387 15.31 20.07 -4.47
C VAL A 387 14.16 19.42 -5.26
N ASP A 388 13.45 18.52 -4.63
CA ASP A 388 12.26 17.90 -5.18
C ASP A 388 11.11 18.90 -5.19
N ILE A 389 10.34 18.92 -6.30
CA ILE A 389 9.18 19.80 -6.45
C ILE A 389 7.93 18.95 -6.51
N ASP A 390 6.92 19.33 -5.70
CA ASP A 390 5.69 18.64 -5.53
C ASP A 390 4.48 19.48 -5.91
N ILE A 391 3.46 18.81 -6.43
CA ILE A 391 2.13 19.38 -6.66
C ILE A 391 1.15 18.65 -5.75
N TYR A 392 0.43 19.38 -4.90
CA TYR A 392 -0.67 18.86 -4.10
C TYR A 392 -2.00 19.30 -4.70
N TYR A 393 -2.89 18.36 -4.92
CA TYR A 393 -4.23 18.56 -5.48
C TYR A 393 -5.23 18.71 -4.34
N THR A 394 -5.99 19.82 -4.31
CA THR A 394 -6.97 20.11 -3.26
C THR A 394 -8.34 19.50 -3.53
N GLU A 395 -8.58 19.02 -4.75
CA GLU A 395 -9.73 18.22 -5.16
C GLU A 395 -9.20 16.89 -5.70
N ASN A 396 -9.91 15.79 -5.44
CA ASN A 396 -9.49 14.46 -5.91
C ASN A 396 -9.47 14.42 -7.44
N TYR A 397 -8.35 14.04 -8.00
CA TYR A 397 -8.16 13.75 -9.41
C TYR A 397 -8.36 12.27 -9.68
#